data_aceacbea87a0dc11372446078c895ed3
#
_entry.id   aceacbea87a0dc11372446078c895ed3
#
_cell.length_a   1.000
_cell.length_b   1.000
_cell.length_c   1.000
_cell.angle_alpha   90.00
_cell.angle_beta   90.00
_cell.angle_gamma   90.00
#
_symmetry.space_group_name_H-M   'P 1'
#
loop_
_entity.id
_entity.type
_entity.pdbx_description
1 polymer ?
#
loop_
_entity_poly.entity_id
_entity_poly.type
_entity_poly.pdbx_seq_one_letter_code
_entity_poly.pdbx_strand_id
1 'polypeptide(L)'
;MDSMFGFLQKTSKWLAVIAGTALTLMMFLTVADVVMRAGGRPIMGSYEVVGFMLALVIGFAIPQVSLHKQHIYMDFVDKLSQRNRALMNIFTRILCIILFVLIGYSLFGVGNEYRISGETSPTIKLPFYPIAYGVGICCFIECFVFLFEIVKSWRESHE
;
A
#
# COMPACT_ATOMS: atom_id res chain seq x y z
N MET A 1 -13.60 -9.98 19.23
CA MET A 1 -12.44 -9.96 18.33
C MET A 1 -12.85 -10.15 16.88
N ASP A 2 -13.85 -10.98 16.62
CA ASP A 2 -14.35 -11.24 15.26
C ASP A 2 -14.93 -10.01 14.56
N SER A 3 -15.56 -9.11 15.32
CA SER A 3 -16.10 -7.85 14.80
C SER A 3 -15.02 -6.88 14.30
N MET A 4 -13.88 -6.81 14.99
CA MET A 4 -12.76 -5.94 14.62
C MET A 4 -11.98 -6.51 13.43
N PHE A 5 -11.83 -7.83 13.36
CA PHE A 5 -11.28 -8.51 12.19
C PHE A 5 -12.16 -8.33 10.96
N GLY A 6 -13.49 -8.47 11.12
CA GLY A 6 -14.43 -8.20 10.04
C GLY A 6 -14.39 -6.75 9.54
N PHE A 7 -14.18 -5.79 10.44
CA PHE A 7 -14.01 -4.39 10.06
C PHE A 7 -12.73 -4.14 9.25
N LEU A 8 -11.58 -4.65 9.73
CA LEU A 8 -10.31 -4.55 9.02
C LEU A 8 -10.37 -5.21 7.64
N GLN A 9 -10.97 -6.39 7.56
CA GLN A 9 -11.13 -7.11 6.31
C GLN A 9 -12.05 -6.37 5.32
N LYS A 10 -13.13 -5.77 5.81
CA LYS A 10 -14.03 -4.95 5.00
C LYS A 10 -13.34 -3.69 4.48
N THR A 11 -12.61 -2.98 5.34
CA THR A 11 -11.86 -1.77 4.96
C THR A 11 -10.79 -2.09 3.94
N SER A 12 -9.99 -3.14 4.16
CA SER A 12 -8.95 -3.58 3.24
C SER A 12 -9.53 -4.00 1.88
N LYS A 13 -10.69 -4.67 1.86
CA LYS A 13 -11.38 -5.03 0.63
C LYS A 13 -11.86 -3.81 -0.16
N TRP A 14 -12.39 -2.79 0.51
CA TRP A 14 -12.76 -1.54 -0.14
C TRP A 14 -11.55 -0.80 -0.72
N LEU A 15 -10.45 -0.72 0.02
CA LEU A 15 -9.19 -0.15 -0.47
C LEU A 15 -8.69 -0.89 -1.71
N ALA A 16 -8.74 -2.22 -1.71
CA ALA A 16 -8.35 -3.03 -2.86
C ALA A 16 -9.24 -2.82 -4.09
N VAL A 17 -10.55 -2.63 -3.90
CA VAL A 17 -11.46 -2.30 -5.01
C VAL A 17 -11.13 -0.92 -5.59
N ILE A 18 -10.85 0.07 -4.74
CA ILE A 18 -10.41 1.40 -5.19
C ILE A 18 -9.09 1.31 -5.94
N ALA A 19 -8.12 0.54 -5.42
CA ALA A 19 -6.84 0.31 -6.09
C ALA A 19 -7.01 -0.37 -7.46
N GLY A 20 -7.87 -1.39 -7.55
CA GLY A 20 -8.17 -2.09 -8.79
C GLY A 20 -8.85 -1.21 -9.84
N THR A 21 -9.80 -0.38 -9.42
CA THR A 21 -10.44 0.60 -10.32
C THR A 21 -9.45 1.67 -10.80
N ALA A 22 -8.60 2.17 -9.90
CA ALA A 22 -7.54 3.13 -10.26
C ALA A 22 -6.54 2.52 -11.26
N LEU A 23 -6.14 1.25 -11.04
CA LEU A 23 -5.26 0.53 -11.97
C LEU A 23 -5.89 0.39 -13.36
N THR A 24 -7.18 0.06 -13.43
CA THR A 24 -7.91 -0.06 -14.69
C THR A 24 -8.00 1.29 -15.41
N LEU A 25 -8.30 2.37 -14.69
CA LEU A 25 -8.32 3.73 -15.26
C LEU A 25 -6.95 4.16 -15.76
N MET A 26 -5.88 3.85 -15.00
CA MET A 26 -4.51 4.12 -15.39
C MET A 26 -4.16 3.40 -16.71
N MET A 27 -4.57 2.13 -16.85
CA MET A 27 -4.37 1.37 -18.08
C MET A 27 -5.08 2.03 -19.27
N PHE A 28 -6.35 2.42 -19.12
CA PHE A 28 -7.09 3.11 -20.18
C PHE A 28 -6.47 4.45 -20.55
N LEU A 29 -6.03 5.24 -19.56
CA LEU A 29 -5.36 6.50 -19.78
C LEU A 29 -4.07 6.32 -20.57
N THR A 30 -3.26 5.30 -20.21
CA THR A 30 -2.00 5.01 -20.89
C THR A 30 -2.24 4.58 -22.33
N VAL A 31 -3.21 3.72 -22.59
CA VAL A 31 -3.58 3.30 -23.96
C VAL A 31 -4.08 4.50 -24.77
N ALA A 32 -4.94 5.33 -24.17
CA ALA A 32 -5.43 6.53 -24.83
C ALA A 32 -4.30 7.52 -25.19
N ASP A 33 -3.35 7.74 -24.27
CA ASP A 33 -2.18 8.60 -24.54
C ASP A 33 -1.32 8.07 -25.70
N VAL A 34 -1.07 6.76 -25.74
CA VAL A 34 -0.31 6.13 -26.83
C VAL A 34 -1.01 6.32 -28.18
N VAL A 35 -2.32 6.10 -28.24
CA VAL A 35 -3.11 6.28 -29.48
C VAL A 35 -3.10 7.76 -29.91
N MET A 36 -3.33 8.67 -28.98
CA MET A 36 -3.34 10.11 -29.23
C MET A 36 -1.96 10.61 -29.69
N ARG A 37 -0.90 10.08 -29.10
CA ARG A 37 0.49 10.36 -29.46
C ARG A 37 0.82 9.90 -30.89
N ALA A 38 0.32 8.73 -31.29
CA ALA A 38 0.45 8.25 -32.68
C ALA A 38 -0.27 9.17 -33.68
N GLY A 39 -1.37 9.82 -33.25
CA GLY A 39 -2.08 10.84 -34.02
C GLY A 39 -1.47 12.25 -33.93
N GLY A 40 -0.30 12.43 -33.32
CA GLY A 40 0.40 13.73 -33.19
C GLY A 40 -0.18 14.68 -32.14
N ARG A 41 -1.10 14.22 -31.29
CA ARG A 41 -1.74 15.00 -30.21
C ARG A 41 -1.63 14.29 -28.86
N PRO A 42 -0.43 14.25 -28.21
CA PRO A 42 -0.26 13.58 -26.92
C PRO A 42 -1.08 14.26 -25.83
N ILE A 43 -1.54 13.46 -24.84
CA ILE A 43 -2.22 13.97 -23.66
C ILE A 43 -1.16 14.58 -22.73
N MET A 44 -1.20 15.90 -22.54
CA MET A 44 -0.26 16.58 -21.66
C MET A 44 -0.48 16.15 -20.21
N GLY A 45 0.61 15.72 -19.53
CA GLY A 45 0.56 15.34 -18.12
C GLY A 45 0.04 13.94 -17.84
N SER A 46 -0.23 13.10 -18.85
CA SER A 46 -0.61 11.70 -18.67
C SER A 46 0.36 10.94 -17.77
N TYR A 47 1.65 11.17 -17.93
CA TYR A 47 2.71 10.57 -17.12
C TYR A 47 2.60 10.93 -15.63
N GLU A 48 2.27 12.18 -15.33
CA GLU A 48 2.10 12.65 -13.95
C GLU A 48 0.88 12.03 -13.28
N VAL A 49 -0.25 11.96 -13.99
CA VAL A 49 -1.47 11.30 -13.49
C VAL A 49 -1.22 9.82 -13.24
N VAL A 50 -0.55 9.15 -14.16
CA VAL A 50 -0.19 7.71 -14.00
C VAL A 50 0.69 7.52 -12.77
N GLY A 51 1.69 8.37 -12.53
CA GLY A 51 2.54 8.30 -11.34
C GLY A 51 1.76 8.49 -10.05
N PHE A 52 0.81 9.42 -10.00
CA PHE A 52 -0.05 9.64 -8.84
C PHE A 52 -1.00 8.47 -8.59
N MET A 53 -1.64 7.98 -9.63
CA MET A 53 -2.52 6.81 -9.51
C MET A 53 -1.75 5.57 -9.07
N LEU A 54 -0.52 5.39 -9.58
CA LEU A 54 0.34 4.27 -9.18
C LEU A 54 0.68 4.31 -7.69
N ALA A 55 1.03 5.48 -7.14
CA ALA A 55 1.29 5.63 -5.71
C ALA A 55 0.08 5.24 -4.86
N LEU A 56 -1.13 5.67 -5.26
CA LEU A 56 -2.38 5.29 -4.59
C LEU A 56 -2.68 3.80 -4.72
N VAL A 57 -2.49 3.22 -5.91
CA VAL A 57 -2.70 1.78 -6.15
C VAL A 57 -1.81 0.96 -5.23
N ILE A 58 -0.52 1.27 -5.15
CA ILE A 58 0.42 0.57 -4.27
C ILE A 58 -0.01 0.73 -2.82
N GLY A 59 -0.25 1.95 -2.34
CA GLY A 59 -0.62 2.22 -0.95
C GLY A 59 -1.91 1.50 -0.53
N PHE A 60 -2.93 1.47 -1.39
CA PHE A 60 -4.23 0.86 -1.06
C PHE A 60 -4.27 -0.67 -1.25
N ALA A 61 -3.40 -1.23 -2.09
CA ALA A 61 -3.35 -2.67 -2.32
C ALA A 61 -2.62 -3.43 -1.20
N ILE A 62 -1.62 -2.82 -0.55
CA ILE A 62 -0.77 -3.48 0.46
C ILE A 62 -1.58 -4.11 1.59
N PRO A 63 -2.54 -3.42 2.26
CA PRO A 63 -3.30 -4.01 3.36
C PRO A 63 -4.10 -5.26 2.98
N GLN A 64 -4.59 -5.33 1.74
CA GLN A 64 -5.33 -6.48 1.25
C GLN A 64 -4.42 -7.70 1.01
N VAL A 65 -3.24 -7.45 0.46
CA VAL A 65 -2.23 -8.50 0.20
C VAL A 65 -1.75 -9.11 1.51
N SER A 66 -1.51 -8.28 2.52
CA SER A 66 -1.10 -8.74 3.86
C SER A 66 -2.15 -9.59 4.55
N LEU A 67 -3.42 -9.15 4.57
CA LEU A 67 -4.52 -9.88 5.21
C LEU A 67 -4.76 -11.27 4.59
N HIS A 68 -4.56 -11.41 3.28
CA HIS A 68 -4.73 -12.70 2.60
C HIS A 68 -3.49 -13.60 2.66
N LYS A 69 -2.44 -13.19 3.39
CA LYS A 69 -1.17 -13.92 3.49
C LYS A 69 -0.57 -14.25 2.10
N GLN A 70 -0.84 -13.43 1.10
CA GLN A 70 -0.34 -13.60 -0.26
C GLN A 70 1.13 -13.19 -0.42
N HIS A 71 1.79 -12.80 0.67
CA HIS A 71 3.25 -12.67 0.68
C HIS A 71 3.85 -14.06 0.45
N ILE A 72 4.74 -14.16 -0.49
CA ILE A 72 5.44 -15.39 -0.87
C ILE A 72 6.00 -16.04 0.38
N TYR A 73 5.37 -17.15 0.83
CA TYR A 73 5.97 -18.02 1.82
C TYR A 73 7.14 -18.71 1.12
N MET A 74 8.34 -18.43 1.58
CA MET A 74 9.48 -19.22 1.11
C MET A 74 9.28 -20.65 1.63
N ASP A 75 9.20 -21.62 0.73
CA ASP A 75 9.10 -23.07 1.02
C ASP A 75 10.20 -23.58 1.98
N PHE A 76 11.24 -22.76 2.18
CA PHE A 76 12.31 -23.02 3.14
C PHE A 76 11.85 -23.03 4.60
N VAL A 77 10.76 -22.30 4.91
CA VAL A 77 10.22 -22.22 6.27
C VAL A 77 9.41 -23.45 6.64
N ASP A 78 8.90 -24.19 5.66
CA ASP A 78 8.13 -25.42 5.89
C ASP A 78 9.00 -26.58 6.39
N LYS A 79 10.33 -26.51 6.20
CA LYS A 79 11.29 -27.50 6.73
C LYS A 79 11.75 -27.23 8.17
N LEU A 80 11.41 -26.09 8.76
CA LEU A 80 11.78 -25.75 10.13
C LEU A 80 10.75 -26.28 11.15
N SER A 81 11.23 -26.60 12.37
CA SER A 81 10.39 -26.97 13.50
C SER A 81 9.32 -25.91 13.75
N GLN A 82 8.10 -26.33 14.12
CA GLN A 82 6.93 -25.44 14.36
C GLN A 82 7.26 -24.22 15.23
N ARG A 83 8.10 -24.41 16.24
CA ARG A 83 8.54 -23.35 17.17
C ARG A 83 9.42 -22.28 16.49
N ASN A 84 10.35 -22.72 15.63
CA ASN A 84 11.24 -21.82 14.90
C ASN A 84 10.49 -21.06 13.80
N ARG A 85 9.46 -21.68 13.22
CA ARG A 85 8.58 -21.05 12.23
C ARG A 85 7.76 -19.91 12.86
N ALA A 86 7.20 -20.12 14.06
CA ALA A 86 6.46 -19.08 14.78
C ALA A 86 7.37 -17.89 15.14
N LEU A 87 8.58 -18.16 15.62
CA LEU A 87 9.56 -17.13 15.96
C LEU A 87 9.98 -16.30 14.73
N MET A 88 10.27 -16.94 13.59
CA MET A 88 10.60 -16.24 12.36
C MET A 88 9.44 -15.38 11.86
N ASN A 89 8.21 -15.89 11.90
CA ASN A 89 7.03 -15.13 11.50
C ASN A 89 6.84 -13.87 12.37
N ILE A 90 6.98 -13.98 13.68
CA ILE A 90 6.87 -12.85 14.60
C ILE A 90 7.99 -11.84 14.34
N PHE A 91 9.24 -12.31 14.19
CA PHE A 91 10.39 -11.44 13.93
C PHE A 91 10.22 -10.66 12.62
N THR A 92 9.83 -11.33 11.53
CA THR A 92 9.60 -10.68 10.23
C THR A 92 8.49 -9.63 10.32
N ARG A 93 7.39 -9.93 11.03
CA ARG A 93 6.28 -8.98 11.21
C ARG A 93 6.68 -7.75 12.03
N ILE A 94 7.47 -7.92 13.08
CA ILE A 94 8.01 -6.80 13.86
C ILE A 94 8.90 -5.92 12.98
N LEU A 95 9.76 -6.53 12.16
CA LEU A 95 10.62 -5.80 11.24
C LEU A 95 9.79 -5.01 10.21
N CYS A 96 8.75 -5.62 9.66
CA CYS A 96 7.81 -4.94 8.76
C CYS A 96 7.10 -3.76 9.43
N ILE A 97 6.63 -3.92 10.67
CA ILE A 97 5.98 -2.84 11.41
C ILE A 97 6.94 -1.66 11.58
N ILE A 98 8.19 -1.92 12.01
CA ILE A 98 9.20 -0.87 12.16
C ILE A 98 9.41 -0.14 10.83
N LEU A 99 9.54 -0.89 9.73
CA LEU A 99 9.74 -0.33 8.40
C LEU A 99 8.54 0.54 7.97
N PHE A 100 7.32 0.06 8.12
CA PHE A 100 6.12 0.81 7.71
C PHE A 100 5.87 2.05 8.59
N VAL A 101 6.22 2.00 9.88
CA VAL A 101 6.18 3.18 10.76
C VAL A 101 7.19 4.22 10.31
N LEU A 102 8.42 3.83 9.98
CA LEU A 102 9.45 4.74 9.47
C LEU A 102 9.04 5.37 8.13
N ILE A 103 8.52 4.58 7.21
CA ILE A 103 8.02 5.06 5.91
C ILE A 103 6.85 6.02 6.12
N GLY A 104 5.87 5.66 6.95
CA GLY A 104 4.72 6.50 7.24
C GLY A 104 5.13 7.84 7.86
N TYR A 105 6.01 7.83 8.84
CA TYR A 105 6.54 9.04 9.46
C TYR A 105 7.28 9.94 8.44
N SER A 106 8.13 9.35 7.60
CA SER A 106 8.86 10.06 6.53
C SER A 106 7.89 10.68 5.52
N LEU A 107 6.84 9.95 5.10
CA LEU A 107 5.83 10.45 4.16
C LEU A 107 5.02 11.62 4.72
N PHE A 108 4.73 11.63 6.03
CA PHE A 108 4.11 12.80 6.67
C PHE A 108 5.04 14.00 6.70
N GLY A 109 6.34 13.80 6.95
CA GLY A 109 7.37 14.84 6.87
C GLY A 109 7.44 15.46 5.48
N VAL A 110 7.61 14.62 4.45
CA VAL A 110 7.64 15.03 3.04
C VAL A 110 6.32 15.70 2.61
N GLY A 111 5.18 15.16 3.05
CA GLY A 111 3.87 15.76 2.78
C GLY A 111 3.74 17.18 3.35
N ASN A 112 4.31 17.42 4.54
CA ASN A 112 4.33 18.75 5.15
C ASN A 112 5.28 19.70 4.41
N GLU A 113 6.43 19.24 3.96
CA GLU A 113 7.35 20.01 3.12
C GLU A 113 6.69 20.41 1.81
N TYR A 114 6.03 19.51 1.10
CA TYR A 114 5.27 19.80 -0.12
C TYR A 114 4.12 20.78 0.10
N ARG A 115 3.51 20.75 1.28
CA ARG A 115 2.47 21.70 1.66
C ARG A 115 3.02 23.11 1.89
N ILE A 116 4.19 23.23 2.52
CA ILE A 116 4.85 24.51 2.81
C ILE A 116 5.49 25.11 1.57
N SER A 117 6.20 24.29 0.78
CA SER A 117 6.85 24.71 -0.48
C SER A 117 5.85 25.02 -1.59
N GLY A 118 4.61 24.49 -1.49
CA GLY A 118 3.61 24.64 -2.55
C GLY A 118 3.97 23.88 -3.83
N GLU A 119 4.81 22.85 -3.73
CA GLU A 119 5.22 22.07 -4.89
C GLU A 119 4.05 21.39 -5.56
N THR A 120 3.99 21.59 -6.87
CA THR A 120 2.98 21.04 -7.76
C THR A 120 3.64 20.34 -8.95
N SER A 121 2.91 19.44 -9.56
CA SER A 121 3.32 18.77 -10.79
C SER A 121 3.59 19.78 -11.90
N PRO A 122 4.66 19.61 -12.70
CA PRO A 122 5.09 20.61 -13.70
C PRO A 122 4.05 20.90 -14.79
N THR A 123 3.27 19.88 -15.23
CA THR A 123 2.35 20.01 -16.36
C THR A 123 0.92 20.30 -15.92
N ILE A 124 0.37 19.53 -14.98
CA ILE A 124 -1.05 19.61 -14.54
C ILE A 124 -1.20 20.50 -13.31
N LYS A 125 -0.09 20.84 -12.63
CA LYS A 125 -0.07 21.63 -11.37
C LYS A 125 -0.86 20.97 -10.25
N LEU A 126 -0.92 19.63 -10.23
CA LEU A 126 -1.50 18.87 -9.12
C LEU A 126 -0.58 18.94 -7.90
N PRO A 127 -1.09 19.23 -6.70
CA PRO A 127 -0.28 19.25 -5.50
C PRO A 127 0.16 17.84 -5.09
N PHE A 128 1.40 17.68 -4.63
CA PHE A 128 1.94 16.39 -4.19
C PHE A 128 1.51 16.00 -2.78
N TYR A 129 1.22 16.98 -1.91
CA TYR A 129 0.96 16.74 -0.49
C TYR A 129 -0.20 15.76 -0.19
N PRO A 130 -1.37 15.77 -0.89
CA PRO A 130 -2.46 14.89 -0.52
C PRO A 130 -2.15 13.42 -0.81
N ILE A 131 -1.31 13.17 -1.81
CA ILE A 131 -0.88 11.81 -2.17
C ILE A 131 0.08 11.26 -1.11
N ALA A 132 1.05 12.09 -0.68
CA ALA A 132 1.98 11.71 0.39
C ALA A 132 1.24 11.38 1.68
N TYR A 133 0.25 12.19 2.07
CA TYR A 133 -0.59 11.88 3.23
C TYR A 133 -1.46 10.64 3.04
N GLY A 134 -2.05 10.45 1.85
CA GLY A 134 -2.86 9.27 1.55
C GLY A 134 -2.08 7.98 1.69
N VAL A 135 -0.89 7.91 1.09
CA VAL A 135 0.00 6.73 1.20
C VAL A 135 0.52 6.57 2.63
N GLY A 136 0.85 7.66 3.33
CA GLY A 136 1.25 7.63 4.74
C GLY A 136 0.18 7.03 5.64
N ILE A 137 -1.10 7.39 5.46
CA ILE A 137 -2.23 6.81 6.20
C ILE A 137 -2.32 5.30 5.92
N CYS A 138 -2.14 4.87 4.66
CA CYS A 138 -2.16 3.45 4.32
C CYS A 138 -1.03 2.67 5.01
N CYS A 139 0.17 3.24 5.14
CA CYS A 139 1.26 2.63 5.89
C CYS A 139 0.89 2.42 7.37
N PHE A 140 0.17 3.35 8.00
CA PHE A 140 -0.30 3.15 9.37
C PHE A 140 -1.40 2.09 9.46
N ILE A 141 -2.32 2.04 8.50
CA ILE A 141 -3.34 0.97 8.44
C ILE A 141 -2.64 -0.39 8.35
N GLU A 142 -1.58 -0.50 7.54
CA GLU A 142 -0.78 -1.72 7.42
C GLU A 142 -0.12 -2.13 8.74
N CYS A 143 0.40 -1.18 9.51
CA CYS A 143 0.92 -1.46 10.84
C CYS A 143 -0.14 -2.10 11.75
N PHE A 144 -1.39 -1.62 11.71
CA PHE A 144 -2.48 -2.23 12.47
C PHE A 144 -2.81 -3.65 12.00
N VAL A 145 -2.77 -3.89 10.69
CA VAL A 145 -2.97 -5.24 10.13
C VAL A 145 -1.90 -6.22 10.65
N PHE A 146 -0.63 -5.83 10.61
CA PHE A 146 0.47 -6.67 11.11
C PHE A 146 0.38 -6.92 12.63
N LEU A 147 0.04 -5.91 13.41
CA LEU A 147 -0.17 -6.08 14.86
C LEU A 147 -1.26 -7.12 15.14
N PHE A 148 -2.36 -7.03 14.40
CA PHE A 148 -3.46 -7.98 14.55
C PHE A 148 -3.06 -9.41 14.16
N GLU A 149 -2.28 -9.56 13.11
CA GLU A 149 -1.75 -10.86 12.68
C GLU A 149 -0.77 -11.47 13.69
N ILE A 150 0.05 -10.66 14.37
CA ILE A 150 0.93 -11.14 15.45
C ILE A 150 0.10 -11.71 16.58
N VAL A 151 -0.92 -10.99 17.04
CA VAL A 151 -1.81 -11.43 18.13
C VAL A 151 -2.52 -12.74 17.76
N LYS A 152 -2.98 -12.86 16.51
CA LYS A 152 -3.61 -14.07 16.00
C LYS A 152 -2.65 -15.26 15.96
N SER A 153 -1.45 -15.06 15.44
CA SER A 153 -0.42 -16.11 15.34
C SER A 153 0.04 -16.61 16.72
N TRP A 154 0.10 -15.71 17.69
CA TRP A 154 0.48 -16.09 19.07
C TRP A 154 -0.59 -16.94 19.75
N ARG A 155 -1.85 -16.66 19.47
CA ARG A 155 -2.98 -17.44 20.00
C ARG A 155 -3.06 -18.84 19.38
N GLU A 156 -2.88 -18.95 18.08
CA GLU A 156 -2.84 -20.25 17.37
C GLU A 156 -1.66 -21.15 17.81
N SER A 157 -0.61 -20.57 18.38
CA SER A 157 0.55 -21.31 18.92
C SER A 157 0.34 -21.82 20.35
N HIS A 158 -0.73 -21.40 21.04
CA HIS A 158 -1.05 -21.78 22.42
C HIS A 158 -2.31 -22.66 22.55
N GLU A 159 -3.05 -22.89 21.46
CA GLU A 159 -4.08 -23.92 21.32
C GLU A 159 -3.50 -25.19 20.69
#